data_46f76edd46cc744cfeb6052dc63cad32
#
_entry.id   46f76edd46cc744cfeb6052dc63cad32
#
_cell.length_a   1.000
_cell.length_b   1.000
_cell.length_c   1.000
_cell.angle_alpha   90.00
_cell.angle_beta   90.00
_cell.angle_gamma   90.00
#
_symmetry.space_group_name_H-M   'P 1'
#
loop_
_entity.id
_entity.type
_entity.pdbx_description
1 polymer ?
#
loop_
_entity_poly.entity_id
_entity_poly.type
_entity_poly.pdbx_seq_one_letter_code
_entity_poly.pdbx_strand_id
1 'polypeptide(L)'
;VDDVICNTLGAFIGSTSLLIARAIEKSRERVRHTNMTLTTTETQFLHIAKAAISGGDLPAEKVDWPAIFTLANQQKLLPILFEAARATPAAGENAALFAVTKQQVIGQVLNQTVRSAEFADLYRKLRSAGLHPIVVKGQLCSRLYPLKDHRISADDLYISDAEFMACHEQLLANGLTTDTPVDELATADEVSYTKNGSPLYIELHRHLFDSSEDAHDELNHFFTDLKPIEVDGFSTMPPHEHLLYLLLHAYKHFVRSGIGLRQFCDIGLWAWEYHDEIDWQRLHEQCESVHAATFAAAAFRIARDYLGIEFDLPAPWSDAVDAEPLLHDSLCGGVYGSNDLTRLHSSTVTLNAVKASRTGAKSSVLRTVFPKREYLERRYPYLKKRPYLLPVAWVQRIAHYASEKQSGTDNSASGSIKLGKERIELMKRYGIMD
;
A
#
# COMPACT_ATOMS: atom_id res chain seq x y z
N VAL A 1 -25.28 5.54 -33.22
CA VAL A 1 -26.07 5.80 -32.00
C VAL A 1 -25.30 5.29 -30.79
N ASP A 2 -24.68 4.10 -30.86
CA ASP A 2 -23.95 3.50 -29.74
C ASP A 2 -22.66 4.27 -29.36
N ASP A 3 -21.92 4.82 -30.32
CA ASP A 3 -20.75 5.65 -30.08
C ASP A 3 -21.07 6.98 -29.39
N VAL A 4 -22.25 7.57 -29.67
CA VAL A 4 -22.70 8.81 -29.02
C VAL A 4 -23.10 8.53 -27.57
N ILE A 5 -23.73 7.38 -27.31
CA ILE A 5 -24.17 6.98 -25.97
C ILE A 5 -22.92 6.66 -25.11
N CYS A 6 -21.94 5.92 -25.64
CA CYS A 6 -20.69 5.61 -24.94
C CYS A 6 -19.86 6.87 -24.64
N ASN A 7 -19.74 7.80 -25.59
CA ASN A 7 -19.03 9.05 -25.37
C ASN A 7 -19.76 9.99 -24.40
N THR A 8 -21.10 10.02 -24.42
CA THR A 8 -21.87 10.85 -23.52
C THR A 8 -21.86 10.29 -22.09
N LEU A 9 -21.95 8.95 -21.91
CA LEU A 9 -21.76 8.31 -20.61
C LEU A 9 -20.35 8.49 -20.07
N GLY A 10 -19.32 8.33 -20.90
CA GLY A 10 -17.93 8.55 -20.53
C GLY A 10 -17.65 10.00 -20.10
N ALA A 11 -18.21 10.97 -20.81
CA ALA A 11 -18.10 12.39 -20.47
C ALA A 11 -18.87 12.75 -19.18
N PHE A 12 -20.03 12.10 -18.94
CA PHE A 12 -20.83 12.33 -17.73
C PHE A 12 -20.17 11.70 -16.50
N ILE A 13 -19.62 10.50 -16.62
CA ILE A 13 -18.83 9.84 -15.55
C ILE A 13 -17.56 10.64 -15.27
N GLY A 14 -16.85 11.13 -16.28
CA GLY A 14 -15.68 11.97 -16.14
C GLY A 14 -15.96 13.30 -15.47
N SER A 15 -17.05 13.97 -15.82
CA SER A 15 -17.41 15.28 -15.24
C SER A 15 -17.92 15.18 -13.80
N THR A 16 -18.68 14.15 -13.45
CA THR A 16 -19.09 13.90 -12.06
C THR A 16 -17.91 13.50 -11.18
N SER A 17 -17.00 12.68 -11.67
CA SER A 17 -15.76 12.35 -10.96
C SER A 17 -14.88 13.58 -10.72
N LEU A 18 -14.83 14.51 -11.68
CA LEU A 18 -14.06 15.75 -11.58
C LEU A 18 -14.68 16.74 -10.59
N LEU A 19 -16.02 16.84 -10.55
CA LEU A 19 -16.74 17.68 -9.59
C LEU A 19 -16.61 17.17 -8.15
N ILE A 20 -16.69 15.86 -7.97
CA ILE A 20 -16.45 15.20 -6.68
C ILE A 20 -15.01 15.39 -6.24
N ALA A 21 -14.04 15.20 -7.12
CA ALA A 21 -12.62 15.44 -6.83
C ALA A 21 -12.37 16.91 -6.39
N ARG A 22 -12.93 17.89 -7.09
CA ARG A 22 -12.80 19.32 -6.74
C ARG A 22 -13.49 19.71 -5.42
N ALA A 23 -14.64 19.10 -5.10
CA ALA A 23 -15.33 19.33 -3.82
C ALA A 23 -14.50 18.78 -2.64
N ILE A 24 -13.87 17.60 -2.83
CA ILE A 24 -12.98 16.97 -1.85
C ILE A 24 -11.69 17.79 -1.68
N GLU A 25 -11.12 18.30 -2.77
CA GLU A 25 -9.91 19.12 -2.76
C GLU A 25 -10.13 20.42 -1.98
N LYS A 26 -11.26 21.07 -2.20
CA LYS A 26 -11.65 22.30 -1.48
C LYS A 26 -11.94 22.06 0.03
N SER A 27 -12.43 20.86 0.38
CA SER A 27 -12.59 20.45 1.77
C SER A 27 -11.23 20.14 2.42
N ARG A 28 -10.30 19.50 1.68
CA ARG A 28 -8.94 19.19 2.15
C ARG A 28 -8.07 20.44 2.39
N GLU A 29 -8.20 21.49 1.57
CA GLU A 29 -7.47 22.74 1.76
C GLU A 29 -7.79 23.45 3.09
N ARG A 30 -9.02 23.31 3.60
CA ARG A 30 -9.41 23.89 4.90
C ARG A 30 -8.89 23.12 6.11
N VAL A 31 -8.58 21.82 5.99
CA VAL A 31 -8.23 20.93 7.11
C VAL A 31 -6.72 20.68 7.24
N ARG A 32 -5.91 21.08 6.25
CA ARG A 32 -4.45 20.86 6.25
C ARG A 32 -3.64 21.65 7.32
N HIS A 33 -4.29 22.45 8.15
CA HIS A 33 -3.61 23.23 9.17
C HIS A 33 -4.27 23.01 10.54
N THR A 34 -3.61 22.36 11.42
CA THR A 34 -3.56 22.52 12.89
C THR A 34 -3.90 21.36 13.80
N ASN A 35 -4.59 20.29 13.42
CA ASN A 35 -4.81 19.17 14.36
C ASN A 35 -4.66 17.81 13.65
N MET A 36 -3.81 16.92 14.20
CA MET A 36 -3.74 15.49 13.85
C MET A 36 -4.95 14.73 14.42
N THR A 37 -6.12 15.31 14.41
CA THR A 37 -7.37 14.71 14.88
C THR A 37 -8.23 14.32 13.69
N LEU A 38 -8.88 13.17 13.81
CA LEU A 38 -9.77 12.63 12.79
C LEU A 38 -10.93 13.60 12.50
N THR A 39 -11.25 13.81 11.24
CA THR A 39 -12.43 14.56 10.81
C THR A 39 -13.71 13.75 11.05
N THR A 40 -14.86 14.38 11.05
CA THR A 40 -16.16 13.70 11.15
C THR A 40 -16.31 12.63 10.04
N THR A 41 -15.90 12.92 8.82
CA THR A 41 -15.96 11.97 7.70
C THR A 41 -15.05 10.77 7.94
N GLU A 42 -13.82 10.98 8.43
CA GLU A 42 -12.89 9.89 8.77
C GLU A 42 -13.41 9.04 9.91
N THR A 43 -14.00 9.65 10.95
CA THR A 43 -14.62 8.94 12.07
C THR A 43 -15.80 8.08 11.58
N GLN A 44 -16.69 8.62 10.75
CA GLN A 44 -17.79 7.88 10.16
C GLN A 44 -17.30 6.74 9.27
N PHE A 45 -16.27 7.01 8.45
CA PHE A 45 -15.65 5.99 7.61
C PHE A 45 -15.09 4.83 8.42
N LEU A 46 -14.37 5.10 9.50
CA LEU A 46 -13.82 4.08 10.40
C LEU A 46 -14.93 3.28 11.10
N HIS A 47 -16.00 3.93 11.53
CA HIS A 47 -17.15 3.24 12.11
C HIS A 47 -17.79 2.26 11.11
N ILE A 48 -17.98 2.69 9.85
CA ILE A 48 -18.51 1.83 8.79
C ILE A 48 -17.51 0.71 8.45
N ALA A 49 -16.21 1.00 8.41
CA ALA A 49 -15.17 -0.01 8.17
C ALA A 49 -15.15 -1.06 9.29
N LYS A 50 -15.24 -0.64 10.54
CA LYS A 50 -15.38 -1.53 11.70
C LYS A 50 -16.60 -2.44 11.55
N ALA A 51 -17.77 -1.88 11.29
CA ALA A 51 -18.99 -2.66 11.10
C ALA A 51 -18.90 -3.65 9.92
N ALA A 52 -18.22 -3.26 8.84
CA ALA A 52 -18.05 -4.08 7.64
C ALA A 52 -17.05 -5.24 7.83
N ILE A 53 -16.05 -5.09 8.69
CA ILE A 53 -14.97 -6.08 8.91
C ILE A 53 -15.28 -6.97 10.11
N SER A 54 -15.65 -6.37 11.24
CA SER A 54 -15.81 -7.07 12.52
C SER A 54 -17.29 -7.26 12.92
N GLY A 55 -18.20 -6.72 12.13
CA GLY A 55 -19.64 -6.71 12.48
C GLY A 55 -19.99 -5.51 13.38
N GLY A 56 -21.31 -5.31 13.56
CA GLY A 56 -21.85 -4.23 14.36
C GLY A 56 -22.78 -3.30 13.59
N ASP A 57 -23.27 -2.28 14.29
CA ASP A 57 -24.22 -1.31 13.71
C ASP A 57 -23.49 -0.23 12.93
N LEU A 58 -24.15 0.26 11.88
CA LEU A 58 -23.70 1.43 11.15
C LEU A 58 -24.04 2.72 11.91
N PRO A 59 -23.34 3.86 11.62
CA PRO A 59 -23.65 5.13 12.27
C PRO A 59 -25.13 5.50 12.11
N ALA A 60 -25.77 5.86 13.24
CA ALA A 60 -27.17 6.34 13.24
C ALA A 60 -27.30 7.78 12.70
N GLU A 61 -26.19 8.51 12.62
CA GLU A 61 -26.10 9.89 12.17
C GLU A 61 -26.18 9.99 10.65
N LYS A 62 -26.47 11.19 10.15
CA LYS A 62 -26.42 11.46 8.71
C LYS A 62 -24.99 11.31 8.18
N VAL A 63 -24.80 10.40 7.22
CA VAL A 63 -23.52 10.08 6.59
C VAL A 63 -23.37 10.79 5.25
N ASP A 64 -22.21 11.37 4.98
CA ASP A 64 -21.83 11.89 3.66
C ASP A 64 -21.33 10.70 2.78
N TRP A 65 -22.25 9.93 2.22
CA TRP A 65 -21.96 8.75 1.42
C TRP A 65 -21.02 9.00 0.23
N PRO A 66 -21.14 10.11 -0.54
CA PRO A 66 -20.15 10.43 -1.58
C PRO A 66 -18.71 10.50 -1.04
N ALA A 67 -18.51 11.16 0.08
CA ALA A 67 -17.18 11.27 0.71
C ALA A 67 -16.70 9.92 1.24
N ILE A 68 -17.60 9.15 1.89
CA ILE A 68 -17.29 7.79 2.39
C ILE A 68 -16.88 6.85 1.26
N PHE A 69 -17.63 6.76 0.17
CA PHE A 69 -17.30 5.87 -0.95
C PHE A 69 -16.01 6.29 -1.67
N THR A 70 -15.75 7.60 -1.74
CA THR A 70 -14.47 8.09 -2.26
C THR A 70 -13.30 7.62 -1.39
N LEU A 71 -13.40 7.82 -0.08
CA LEU A 71 -12.36 7.41 0.86
C LEU A 71 -12.19 5.88 0.85
N ALA A 72 -13.30 5.12 0.84
CA ALA A 72 -13.29 3.67 0.75
C ALA A 72 -12.55 3.17 -0.52
N ASN A 73 -12.80 3.81 -1.66
CA ASN A 73 -12.10 3.48 -2.90
C ASN A 73 -10.59 3.79 -2.83
N GLN A 74 -10.22 4.92 -2.25
CA GLN A 74 -8.82 5.31 -2.01
C GLN A 74 -8.09 4.33 -1.08
N GLN A 75 -8.80 3.77 -0.10
CA GLN A 75 -8.28 2.79 0.86
C GLN A 75 -8.38 1.33 0.35
N LYS A 76 -8.89 1.10 -0.88
CA LYS A 76 -9.14 -0.23 -1.46
C LYS A 76 -10.10 -1.10 -0.64
N LEU A 77 -11.04 -0.46 0.05
CA LEU A 77 -12.06 -1.08 0.89
C LEU A 77 -13.48 -0.87 0.35
N LEU A 78 -13.64 -0.24 -0.83
CA LEU A 78 -14.96 0.10 -1.37
C LEU A 78 -15.92 -1.10 -1.46
N PRO A 79 -15.54 -2.28 -1.98
CA PRO A 79 -16.45 -3.41 -2.05
C PRO A 79 -16.93 -3.87 -0.65
N ILE A 80 -16.02 -3.88 0.33
CA ILE A 80 -16.31 -4.33 1.70
C ILE A 80 -17.31 -3.37 2.37
N LEU A 81 -17.04 -2.06 2.31
CA LEU A 81 -17.91 -1.05 2.92
C LEU A 81 -19.26 -0.96 2.20
N PHE A 82 -19.29 -1.12 0.88
CA PHE A 82 -20.53 -1.10 0.10
C PHE A 82 -21.46 -2.25 0.51
N GLU A 83 -20.96 -3.46 0.78
CA GLU A 83 -21.78 -4.58 1.24
C GLU A 83 -22.46 -4.27 2.57
N ALA A 84 -21.78 -3.66 3.52
CA ALA A 84 -22.38 -3.24 4.78
C ALA A 84 -23.44 -2.12 4.56
N ALA A 85 -23.11 -1.13 3.72
CA ALA A 85 -23.96 0.04 3.50
C ALA A 85 -25.25 -0.27 2.70
N ARG A 86 -25.19 -1.17 1.70
CA ARG A 86 -26.30 -1.44 0.78
C ARG A 86 -27.54 -2.06 1.43
N ALA A 87 -27.38 -2.67 2.58
CA ALA A 87 -28.48 -3.28 3.35
C ALA A 87 -29.21 -2.27 4.25
N THR A 88 -28.81 -1.01 4.27
CA THR A 88 -29.35 0.03 5.13
C THR A 88 -30.41 0.88 4.41
N PRO A 89 -31.30 1.59 5.15
CA PRO A 89 -32.22 2.56 4.58
C PRO A 89 -31.53 3.65 3.74
N ALA A 90 -30.30 4.01 4.05
CA ALA A 90 -29.50 4.98 3.31
C ALA A 90 -29.36 4.63 1.82
N ALA A 91 -29.37 3.34 1.47
CA ALA A 91 -29.33 2.90 0.07
C ALA A 91 -30.57 3.34 -0.72
N GLY A 92 -31.74 3.34 -0.09
CA GLY A 92 -33.00 3.86 -0.70
C GLY A 92 -32.97 5.38 -0.78
N GLU A 93 -32.55 6.06 0.26
CA GLU A 93 -32.46 7.53 0.32
C GLU A 93 -31.47 8.12 -0.69
N ASN A 94 -30.43 7.36 -1.03
CA ASN A 94 -29.36 7.76 -1.96
C ASN A 94 -29.32 6.85 -3.20
N ALA A 95 -30.46 6.38 -3.70
CA ALA A 95 -30.56 5.31 -4.70
C ALA A 95 -29.69 5.52 -5.95
N ALA A 96 -29.62 6.72 -6.49
CA ALA A 96 -28.81 7.02 -7.67
C ALA A 96 -27.29 6.84 -7.40
N LEU A 97 -26.80 7.32 -6.27
CA LEU A 97 -25.39 7.15 -5.86
C LEU A 97 -25.07 5.67 -5.64
N PHE A 98 -25.92 4.95 -4.91
CA PHE A 98 -25.72 3.54 -4.64
C PHE A 98 -25.77 2.69 -5.93
N ALA A 99 -26.63 3.04 -6.91
CA ALA A 99 -26.65 2.36 -8.20
C ALA A 99 -25.35 2.52 -8.98
N VAL A 100 -24.78 3.74 -9.04
CA VAL A 100 -23.49 4.00 -9.70
C VAL A 100 -22.35 3.28 -8.97
N THR A 101 -22.31 3.41 -7.64
CA THR A 101 -21.27 2.76 -6.81
C THR A 101 -21.35 1.22 -6.94
N LYS A 102 -22.55 0.65 -7.01
CA LYS A 102 -22.75 -0.79 -7.24
C LYS A 102 -22.08 -1.27 -8.52
N GLN A 103 -22.22 -0.53 -9.64
CA GLN A 103 -21.56 -0.90 -10.90
C GLN A 103 -20.03 -0.88 -10.77
N GLN A 104 -19.49 0.11 -10.07
CA GLN A 104 -18.05 0.18 -9.77
C GLN A 104 -17.60 -1.02 -8.93
N VAL A 105 -18.33 -1.35 -7.86
CA VAL A 105 -18.05 -2.49 -6.99
C VAL A 105 -18.09 -3.81 -7.77
N ILE A 106 -19.13 -4.03 -8.58
CA ILE A 106 -19.24 -5.22 -9.42
C ILE A 106 -17.99 -5.36 -10.32
N GLY A 107 -17.56 -4.28 -10.97
CA GLY A 107 -16.37 -4.28 -11.81
C GLY A 107 -15.10 -4.63 -11.02
N GLN A 108 -14.92 -4.06 -9.82
CA GLN A 108 -13.76 -4.36 -8.97
C GLN A 108 -13.77 -5.82 -8.50
N VAL A 109 -14.91 -6.31 -8.00
CA VAL A 109 -15.04 -7.69 -7.52
C VAL A 109 -14.84 -8.69 -8.65
N LEU A 110 -15.46 -8.47 -9.81
CA LEU A 110 -15.27 -9.33 -10.98
C LEU A 110 -13.80 -9.41 -11.39
N ASN A 111 -13.10 -8.27 -11.48
CA ASN A 111 -11.69 -8.25 -11.79
C ASN A 111 -10.86 -9.00 -10.73
N GLN A 112 -11.22 -8.88 -9.44
CA GLN A 112 -10.52 -9.62 -8.38
C GLN A 112 -10.80 -11.12 -8.47
N THR A 113 -12.04 -11.54 -8.73
CA THR A 113 -12.41 -12.96 -8.89
C THR A 113 -11.65 -13.58 -10.06
N VAL A 114 -11.60 -12.89 -11.22
CA VAL A 114 -10.82 -13.35 -12.40
C VAL A 114 -9.33 -13.44 -12.06
N ARG A 115 -8.78 -12.41 -11.40
CA ARG A 115 -7.38 -12.40 -10.96
C ARG A 115 -7.07 -13.58 -10.06
N SER A 116 -7.91 -13.83 -9.05
CA SER A 116 -7.73 -14.94 -8.10
C SER A 116 -7.76 -16.30 -8.79
N ALA A 117 -8.68 -16.49 -9.74
CA ALA A 117 -8.78 -17.74 -10.51
C ALA A 117 -7.56 -17.95 -11.41
N GLU A 118 -7.13 -16.93 -12.15
CA GLU A 118 -5.95 -17.00 -13.01
C GLU A 118 -4.66 -17.20 -12.22
N PHE A 119 -4.54 -16.54 -11.05
CA PHE A 119 -3.42 -16.75 -10.14
C PHE A 119 -3.34 -18.19 -9.65
N ALA A 120 -4.45 -18.77 -9.20
CA ALA A 120 -4.49 -20.15 -8.73
C ALA A 120 -4.14 -21.15 -9.84
N ASP A 121 -4.56 -20.89 -11.09
CA ASP A 121 -4.17 -21.70 -12.25
C ASP A 121 -2.68 -21.59 -12.55
N LEU A 122 -2.15 -20.38 -12.59
CA LEU A 122 -0.73 -20.10 -12.79
C LEU A 122 0.13 -20.76 -11.70
N TYR A 123 -0.26 -20.62 -10.43
CA TYR A 123 0.44 -21.21 -9.29
C TYR A 123 0.55 -22.74 -9.45
N ARG A 124 -0.55 -23.43 -9.79
CA ARG A 124 -0.54 -24.86 -10.05
C ARG A 124 0.42 -25.26 -11.19
N LYS A 125 0.52 -24.47 -12.26
CA LYS A 125 1.44 -24.68 -13.37
C LYS A 125 2.89 -24.52 -12.93
N LEU A 126 3.21 -23.49 -12.12
CA LEU A 126 4.55 -23.31 -11.54
C LEU A 126 4.95 -24.51 -10.68
N ARG A 127 4.05 -24.98 -9.80
CA ARG A 127 4.27 -26.18 -8.98
C ARG A 127 4.46 -27.44 -9.84
N SER A 128 3.69 -27.59 -10.90
CA SER A 128 3.81 -28.71 -11.84
C SER A 128 5.10 -28.70 -12.65
N ALA A 129 5.71 -27.53 -12.83
CA ALA A 129 7.02 -27.35 -13.42
C ALA A 129 8.19 -27.62 -12.44
N GLY A 130 7.89 -28.04 -11.21
CA GLY A 130 8.88 -28.33 -10.18
C GLY A 130 9.40 -27.12 -9.44
N LEU A 131 8.75 -25.95 -9.56
CA LEU A 131 9.09 -24.74 -8.85
C LEU A 131 8.39 -24.68 -7.48
N HIS A 132 8.99 -23.95 -6.52
CA HIS A 132 8.51 -23.88 -5.15
C HIS A 132 8.22 -22.43 -4.69
N PRO A 133 7.37 -21.68 -5.42
CA PRO A 133 7.05 -20.31 -5.03
C PRO A 133 6.23 -20.30 -3.74
N ILE A 134 6.54 -19.35 -2.87
CA ILE A 134 5.84 -19.05 -1.62
C ILE A 134 4.91 -17.87 -1.90
N VAL A 135 3.61 -18.04 -1.66
CA VAL A 135 2.61 -16.97 -1.78
C VAL A 135 2.66 -16.12 -0.52
N VAL A 136 2.77 -14.82 -0.67
CA VAL A 136 2.72 -13.87 0.43
C VAL A 136 1.61 -12.83 0.22
N LYS A 137 0.94 -12.38 1.27
CA LYS A 137 -0.19 -11.45 1.19
C LYS A 137 -1.37 -11.97 0.33
N GLY A 138 -1.75 -11.22 -0.71
CA GLY A 138 -2.75 -11.52 -1.74
C GLY A 138 -3.85 -12.50 -1.33
N GLN A 139 -3.81 -13.69 -1.91
CA GLN A 139 -4.77 -14.77 -1.67
C GLN A 139 -4.84 -15.19 -0.19
N LEU A 140 -3.72 -15.18 0.51
CA LEU A 140 -3.65 -15.64 1.90
C LEU A 140 -4.37 -14.69 2.86
N CYS A 141 -4.21 -13.38 2.67
CA CYS A 141 -4.94 -12.41 3.48
C CYS A 141 -6.42 -12.32 3.09
N SER A 142 -6.76 -12.50 1.80
CA SER A 142 -8.15 -12.36 1.34
C SER A 142 -9.11 -13.38 1.98
N ARG A 143 -8.63 -14.58 2.31
CA ARG A 143 -9.41 -15.64 2.98
C ARG A 143 -9.93 -15.24 4.35
N LEU A 144 -9.30 -14.30 5.01
CA LEU A 144 -9.66 -13.82 6.35
C LEU A 144 -10.77 -12.76 6.33
N TYR A 145 -11.11 -12.24 5.15
CA TYR A 145 -12.19 -11.27 5.02
C TYR A 145 -13.55 -11.95 4.89
N PRO A 146 -14.64 -11.31 5.33
CA PRO A 146 -16.00 -11.87 5.22
C PRO A 146 -16.36 -12.32 3.79
N LEU A 147 -15.89 -11.57 2.78
CA LEU A 147 -16.03 -11.90 1.37
C LEU A 147 -14.65 -11.73 0.70
N LYS A 148 -13.97 -12.85 0.44
CA LYS A 148 -12.57 -12.87 -0.03
C LYS A 148 -12.29 -12.01 -1.25
N ASP A 149 -13.17 -12.03 -2.27
CA ASP A 149 -12.98 -11.29 -3.52
C ASP A 149 -13.30 -9.79 -3.37
N HIS A 150 -13.77 -9.35 -2.21
CA HIS A 150 -13.94 -7.93 -1.88
C HIS A 150 -12.63 -7.29 -1.40
N ARG A 151 -11.62 -8.08 -1.05
CA ARG A 151 -10.27 -7.58 -0.77
C ARG A 151 -9.49 -7.41 -2.08
N ILE A 152 -9.50 -6.19 -2.60
CA ILE A 152 -8.82 -5.87 -3.86
C ILE A 152 -7.31 -5.78 -3.67
N SER A 153 -6.53 -6.67 -4.32
CA SER A 153 -5.07 -6.71 -4.22
C SER A 153 -4.40 -7.36 -5.44
N ALA A 154 -3.10 -7.16 -5.56
CA ALA A 154 -2.21 -7.98 -6.36
C ALA A 154 -1.75 -9.21 -5.57
N ASP A 155 -1.02 -10.10 -6.23
CA ASP A 155 -0.45 -11.31 -5.66
C ASP A 155 1.07 -11.28 -5.76
N ASP A 156 1.74 -11.64 -4.66
CA ASP A 156 3.18 -11.63 -4.53
C ASP A 156 3.67 -13.07 -4.38
N LEU A 157 4.69 -13.41 -5.15
CA LEU A 157 5.39 -14.69 -5.09
C LEU A 157 6.83 -14.46 -4.62
N TYR A 158 7.24 -15.16 -3.58
CA TYR A 158 8.63 -15.23 -3.14
C TYR A 158 9.22 -16.57 -3.56
N ILE A 159 10.42 -16.55 -4.14
CA ILE A 159 11.09 -17.77 -4.62
C ILE A 159 12.60 -17.68 -4.37
N SER A 160 13.23 -18.84 -4.21
CA SER A 160 14.68 -18.91 -4.03
C SER A 160 15.43 -18.30 -5.22
N ASP A 161 16.61 -17.76 -4.98
CA ASP A 161 17.48 -17.22 -6.03
C ASP A 161 17.79 -18.28 -7.12
N ALA A 162 17.97 -19.54 -6.72
CA ALA A 162 18.25 -20.65 -7.64
C ALA A 162 17.09 -20.93 -8.62
N GLU A 163 15.84 -20.68 -8.20
CA GLU A 163 14.65 -20.95 -9.02
C GLU A 163 14.11 -19.68 -9.71
N PHE A 164 14.64 -18.50 -9.39
CA PHE A 164 14.08 -17.22 -9.86
C PHE A 164 14.01 -17.12 -11.38
N MET A 165 15.09 -17.42 -12.09
CA MET A 165 15.12 -17.35 -13.55
C MET A 165 14.23 -18.40 -14.20
N ALA A 166 14.18 -19.63 -13.65
CA ALA A 166 13.27 -20.67 -14.13
C ALA A 166 11.79 -20.26 -13.92
N CYS A 167 11.48 -19.60 -12.79
CA CYS A 167 10.14 -19.05 -12.56
C CYS A 167 9.82 -17.92 -13.55
N HIS A 168 10.75 -16.99 -13.80
CA HIS A 168 10.61 -15.95 -14.82
C HIS A 168 10.25 -16.55 -16.19
N GLU A 169 11.00 -17.57 -16.66
CA GLU A 169 10.73 -18.24 -17.94
C GLU A 169 9.33 -18.88 -17.97
N GLN A 170 8.90 -19.50 -16.87
CA GLN A 170 7.56 -20.07 -16.76
C GLN A 170 6.46 -19.02 -16.78
N LEU A 171 6.67 -17.84 -16.14
CA LEU A 171 5.73 -16.73 -16.22
C LEU A 171 5.56 -16.24 -17.67
N LEU A 172 6.67 -16.08 -18.41
CA LEU A 172 6.62 -15.69 -19.83
C LEU A 172 5.93 -16.77 -20.68
N ALA A 173 6.23 -18.05 -20.46
CA ALA A 173 5.60 -19.17 -21.17
C ALA A 173 4.08 -19.26 -20.94
N ASN A 174 3.58 -18.73 -19.81
CA ASN A 174 2.15 -18.61 -19.50
C ASN A 174 1.51 -17.29 -19.97
N GLY A 175 2.20 -16.51 -20.80
CA GLY A 175 1.68 -15.32 -21.46
C GLY A 175 1.73 -14.04 -20.60
N LEU A 176 2.51 -14.05 -19.51
CA LEU A 176 2.81 -12.82 -18.78
C LEU A 176 3.97 -12.08 -19.46
N THR A 177 4.05 -10.79 -19.23
CA THR A 177 5.11 -9.90 -19.74
C THR A 177 5.63 -9.01 -18.62
N THR A 178 6.87 -8.55 -18.76
CA THR A 178 7.49 -7.59 -17.85
C THR A 178 8.17 -6.47 -18.62
N ASP A 179 8.20 -5.27 -18.05
CA ASP A 179 8.95 -4.13 -18.58
C ASP A 179 10.39 -4.06 -18.05
N THR A 180 10.78 -5.00 -17.17
CA THR A 180 12.14 -5.07 -16.64
C THR A 180 13.12 -5.48 -17.75
N PRO A 181 14.18 -4.70 -18.02
CA PRO A 181 15.18 -5.03 -19.02
C PRO A 181 15.88 -6.37 -18.72
N VAL A 182 16.22 -7.12 -19.77
CA VAL A 182 16.83 -8.46 -19.64
C VAL A 182 18.16 -8.42 -18.85
N ASP A 183 18.94 -7.37 -19.03
CA ASP A 183 20.22 -7.17 -18.33
C ASP A 183 20.04 -6.82 -16.84
N GLU A 184 18.87 -6.37 -16.43
CA GLU A 184 18.53 -6.09 -15.02
C GLU A 184 17.93 -7.30 -14.30
N LEU A 185 17.36 -8.29 -15.02
CA LEU A 185 16.68 -9.45 -14.44
C LEU A 185 17.60 -10.30 -13.54
N ALA A 186 18.88 -10.42 -13.90
CA ALA A 186 19.84 -11.23 -13.15
C ALA A 186 20.10 -10.71 -11.73
N THR A 187 19.89 -9.42 -11.49
CA THR A 187 20.17 -8.73 -10.22
C THR A 187 18.95 -8.08 -9.60
N ALA A 188 17.77 -8.22 -10.22
CA ALA A 188 16.53 -7.65 -9.70
C ALA A 188 16.08 -8.38 -8.44
N ASP A 189 15.78 -7.63 -7.38
CA ASP A 189 15.19 -8.16 -6.14
C ASP A 189 13.72 -8.50 -6.33
N GLU A 190 13.03 -7.74 -7.19
CA GLU A 190 11.60 -7.85 -7.50
C GLU A 190 11.36 -7.55 -8.99
N VAL A 191 10.51 -8.34 -9.63
CA VAL A 191 10.06 -8.13 -11.01
C VAL A 191 8.54 -8.20 -11.08
N SER A 192 7.93 -7.18 -11.66
CA SER A 192 6.48 -7.11 -11.88
C SER A 192 6.10 -7.71 -13.23
N TYR A 193 4.99 -8.45 -13.26
CA TYR A 193 4.45 -9.08 -14.46
C TYR A 193 2.98 -8.73 -14.64
N THR A 194 2.61 -8.52 -15.88
CA THR A 194 1.22 -8.31 -16.33
C THR A 194 0.86 -9.30 -17.43
N LYS A 195 -0.44 -9.53 -17.64
CA LYS A 195 -0.93 -10.36 -18.71
C LYS A 195 -1.92 -9.57 -19.56
N ASN A 196 -1.67 -9.52 -20.87
CA ASN A 196 -2.53 -8.76 -21.79
C ASN A 196 -3.98 -9.27 -21.75
N GLY A 197 -4.95 -8.38 -21.64
CA GLY A 197 -6.37 -8.70 -21.58
C GLY A 197 -6.84 -9.37 -20.28
N SER A 198 -5.99 -9.42 -19.25
CA SER A 198 -6.28 -9.99 -17.93
C SER A 198 -6.02 -8.96 -16.82
N PRO A 199 -6.75 -9.01 -15.70
CA PRO A 199 -6.43 -8.24 -14.50
C PRO A 199 -5.25 -8.81 -13.71
N LEU A 200 -4.67 -9.94 -14.13
CA LEU A 200 -3.58 -10.60 -13.41
C LEU A 200 -2.34 -9.70 -13.35
N TYR A 201 -1.84 -9.50 -12.14
CA TYR A 201 -0.62 -8.76 -11.84
C TYR A 201 0.14 -9.51 -10.76
N ILE A 202 1.39 -9.86 -11.03
CA ILE A 202 2.25 -10.63 -10.14
C ILE A 202 3.51 -9.81 -9.84
N GLU A 203 3.91 -9.80 -8.59
CA GLU A 203 5.23 -9.38 -8.15
C GLU A 203 6.03 -10.63 -7.77
N LEU A 204 7.08 -10.92 -8.53
CA LEU A 204 8.00 -12.04 -8.25
C LEU A 204 9.20 -11.50 -7.49
N HIS A 205 9.36 -11.93 -6.24
CA HIS A 205 10.41 -11.53 -5.34
C HIS A 205 11.49 -12.58 -5.24
N ARG A 206 12.73 -12.18 -5.45
CA ARG A 206 13.96 -12.89 -5.08
C ARG A 206 14.34 -12.56 -3.63
N HIS A 207 14.19 -11.28 -3.28
CA HIS A 207 14.29 -10.78 -1.93
C HIS A 207 13.01 -10.02 -1.57
N LEU A 208 12.50 -10.21 -0.36
CA LEU A 208 11.25 -9.58 0.11
C LEU A 208 11.42 -8.07 0.32
N PHE A 209 12.64 -7.65 0.60
CA PHE A 209 13.03 -6.25 0.74
C PHE A 209 14.18 -5.96 -0.22
N ASP A 210 14.02 -4.93 -1.04
CA ASP A 210 14.98 -4.61 -2.09
C ASP A 210 16.23 -3.91 -1.57
N SER A 211 17.32 -3.99 -2.33
CA SER A 211 18.64 -3.42 -1.99
C SER A 211 18.66 -1.90 -1.81
N SER A 212 17.59 -1.21 -2.13
CA SER A 212 17.43 0.23 -1.85
C SER A 212 16.94 0.52 -0.42
N GLU A 213 16.50 -0.49 0.32
CA GLU A 213 16.11 -0.35 1.72
C GLU A 213 17.34 -0.25 2.63
N ASP A 214 17.25 0.60 3.67
CA ASP A 214 18.37 0.82 4.60
C ASP A 214 18.61 -0.38 5.46
N ALA A 215 17.91 -1.30 5.72
CA ALA A 215 18.15 -2.50 6.51
C ALA A 215 17.90 -3.76 5.65
N HIS A 216 18.30 -3.70 4.38
CA HIS A 216 18.04 -4.77 3.41
C HIS A 216 18.48 -6.14 3.92
N ASP A 217 19.72 -6.25 4.38
CA ASP A 217 20.29 -7.52 4.84
C ASP A 217 19.60 -8.00 6.12
N GLU A 218 19.36 -7.11 7.08
CA GLU A 218 18.71 -7.42 8.36
C GLU A 218 17.24 -7.83 8.14
N LEU A 219 16.52 -7.13 7.26
CA LEU A 219 15.14 -7.43 6.95
C LEU A 219 15.00 -8.79 6.25
N ASN A 220 15.83 -9.08 5.26
CA ASN A 220 15.77 -10.35 4.55
C ASN A 220 16.29 -11.51 5.40
N HIS A 221 17.19 -11.27 6.36
CA HIS A 221 17.71 -12.31 7.26
C HIS A 221 16.58 -13.02 8.03
N PHE A 222 15.51 -12.33 8.40
CA PHE A 222 14.37 -12.94 9.09
C PHE A 222 13.68 -14.04 8.25
N PHE A 223 13.90 -14.08 6.96
CA PHE A 223 13.20 -14.96 6.00
C PHE A 223 14.13 -15.94 5.27
N THR A 224 15.39 -16.10 5.72
CA THR A 224 16.38 -16.96 5.04
C THR A 224 16.09 -18.45 5.20
N ASP A 225 15.60 -18.89 6.38
CA ASP A 225 15.38 -20.30 6.72
C ASP A 225 13.90 -20.64 6.84
N LEU A 226 13.08 -20.09 5.95
CA LEU A 226 11.65 -20.35 5.93
C LEU A 226 11.37 -21.85 5.76
N LYS A 227 10.46 -22.36 6.57
CA LYS A 227 9.85 -23.69 6.42
C LYS A 227 8.41 -23.50 5.96
N PRO A 228 8.14 -23.45 4.66
CA PRO A 228 6.82 -23.15 4.16
C PRO A 228 5.79 -24.16 4.64
N ILE A 229 4.56 -23.68 4.85
CA ILE A 229 3.39 -24.49 5.14
C ILE A 229 2.39 -24.42 3.99
N GLU A 230 1.47 -25.36 3.91
CA GLU A 230 0.41 -25.35 2.90
C GLU A 230 -0.90 -24.82 3.50
N VAL A 231 -1.48 -23.80 2.87
CA VAL A 231 -2.76 -23.19 3.25
C VAL A 231 -3.62 -23.04 1.98
N ASP A 232 -4.78 -23.67 1.94
CA ASP A 232 -5.73 -23.65 0.82
C ASP A 232 -5.09 -23.98 -0.55
N GLY A 233 -4.09 -24.88 -0.56
CA GLY A 233 -3.38 -25.29 -1.77
C GLY A 233 -2.26 -24.35 -2.22
N PHE A 234 -1.89 -23.38 -1.39
CA PHE A 234 -0.75 -22.50 -1.60
C PHE A 234 0.32 -22.76 -0.53
N SER A 235 1.57 -22.83 -0.98
CA SER A 235 2.72 -22.79 -0.07
C SER A 235 2.92 -21.36 0.42
N THR A 236 3.03 -21.17 1.71
CA THR A 236 3.19 -19.85 2.34
C THR A 236 4.14 -19.89 3.53
N MET A 237 4.45 -18.72 4.07
CA MET A 237 5.23 -18.59 5.31
C MET A 237 4.42 -19.13 6.51
N PRO A 238 5.09 -19.67 7.55
CA PRO A 238 4.42 -19.93 8.82
C PRO A 238 3.78 -18.64 9.38
N PRO A 239 2.75 -18.75 10.23
CA PRO A 239 1.97 -17.62 10.71
C PRO A 239 2.78 -16.50 11.34
N HIS A 240 3.80 -16.83 12.14
CA HIS A 240 4.67 -15.86 12.77
C HIS A 240 5.47 -15.03 11.74
N GLU A 241 6.15 -15.72 10.82
CA GLU A 241 6.97 -15.06 9.79
C GLU A 241 6.09 -14.27 8.81
N HIS A 242 4.87 -14.73 8.54
CA HIS A 242 3.95 -14.00 7.68
C HIS A 242 3.45 -12.71 8.35
N LEU A 243 3.13 -12.73 9.67
CA LEU A 243 2.78 -11.51 10.40
C LEU A 243 3.94 -10.53 10.44
N LEU A 244 5.15 -11.01 10.71
CA LEU A 244 6.36 -10.19 10.66
C LEU A 244 6.52 -9.55 9.27
N TYR A 245 6.33 -10.33 8.20
CA TYR A 245 6.37 -9.80 6.84
C TYR A 245 5.31 -8.72 6.59
N LEU A 246 4.06 -8.92 7.00
CA LEU A 246 2.99 -7.91 6.86
C LEU A 246 3.34 -6.60 7.57
N LEU A 247 3.88 -6.69 8.79
CA LEU A 247 4.32 -5.52 9.57
C LEU A 247 5.47 -4.79 8.90
N LEU A 248 6.53 -5.50 8.53
CA LEU A 248 7.72 -4.89 7.92
C LEU A 248 7.45 -4.36 6.51
N HIS A 249 6.57 -5.02 5.75
CA HIS A 249 6.12 -4.54 4.46
C HIS A 249 5.30 -3.24 4.58
N ALA A 250 4.40 -3.16 5.57
CA ALA A 250 3.66 -1.94 5.86
C ALA A 250 4.61 -0.81 6.34
N TYR A 251 5.58 -1.14 7.20
CA TYR A 251 6.63 -0.24 7.65
C TYR A 251 7.47 0.34 6.50
N LYS A 252 7.94 -0.51 5.57
CA LYS A 252 8.65 -0.12 4.35
C LYS A 252 7.86 0.93 3.57
N HIS A 253 6.58 0.67 3.31
CA HIS A 253 5.72 1.60 2.58
C HIS A 253 5.44 2.88 3.36
N PHE A 254 5.26 2.79 4.68
CA PHE A 254 5.10 3.96 5.53
C PHE A 254 6.32 4.88 5.45
N VAL A 255 7.53 4.37 5.55
CA VAL A 255 8.77 5.14 5.42
C VAL A 255 8.89 5.80 4.04
N ARG A 256 8.47 5.13 2.97
CA ARG A 256 8.56 5.65 1.60
C ARG A 256 7.46 6.67 1.28
N SER A 257 6.24 6.24 1.12
CA SER A 257 5.16 7.08 0.57
C SER A 257 3.88 7.08 1.40
N GLY A 258 3.71 6.11 2.28
CA GLY A 258 2.54 5.90 3.13
C GLY A 258 1.88 4.54 2.91
N ILE A 259 0.98 4.22 3.81
CA ILE A 259 0.20 2.98 3.81
C ILE A 259 -1.29 3.33 3.88
N GLY A 260 -2.16 2.40 3.48
CA GLY A 260 -3.60 2.56 3.61
C GLY A 260 -4.20 1.68 4.68
N LEU A 261 -5.48 1.89 4.97
CA LEU A 261 -6.20 1.18 6.03
C LEU A 261 -6.25 -0.34 5.78
N ARG A 262 -6.27 -0.76 4.50
CA ARG A 262 -6.29 -2.19 4.13
C ARG A 262 -5.10 -2.97 4.74
N GLN A 263 -3.91 -2.38 4.82
CA GLN A 263 -2.76 -3.05 5.42
C GLN A 263 -2.96 -3.31 6.91
N PHE A 264 -3.60 -2.38 7.62
CA PHE A 264 -3.94 -2.61 9.03
C PHE A 264 -5.04 -3.66 9.20
N CYS A 265 -6.00 -3.75 8.26
CA CYS A 265 -6.96 -4.85 8.24
C CYS A 265 -6.24 -6.21 8.07
N ASP A 266 -5.31 -6.31 7.11
CA ASP A 266 -4.54 -7.53 6.86
C ASP A 266 -3.74 -7.96 8.11
N ILE A 267 -3.04 -7.02 8.74
CA ILE A 267 -2.26 -7.24 9.97
C ILE A 267 -3.17 -7.72 11.11
N GLY A 268 -4.27 -7.01 11.34
CA GLY A 268 -5.18 -7.33 12.44
C GLY A 268 -5.89 -8.68 12.26
N LEU A 269 -6.41 -8.95 11.06
CA LEU A 269 -7.07 -10.22 10.77
C LEU A 269 -6.10 -11.40 10.83
N TRP A 270 -4.84 -11.21 10.41
CA TRP A 270 -3.81 -12.23 10.54
C TRP A 270 -3.44 -12.49 12.01
N ALA A 271 -3.26 -11.42 12.79
CA ALA A 271 -2.98 -11.50 14.22
C ALA A 271 -4.12 -12.18 15.01
N TRP A 272 -5.38 -11.91 14.62
CA TRP A 272 -6.56 -12.54 15.20
C TRP A 272 -6.66 -14.04 14.88
N GLU A 273 -6.53 -14.41 13.61
CA GLU A 273 -6.69 -15.80 13.13
C GLU A 273 -5.61 -16.72 13.69
N TYR A 274 -4.36 -16.25 13.73
CA TYR A 274 -3.19 -17.05 14.10
C TYR A 274 -2.59 -16.68 15.44
N HIS A 275 -3.38 -16.05 16.32
CA HIS A 275 -2.92 -15.51 17.61
C HIS A 275 -2.04 -16.47 18.40
N ASP A 276 -2.47 -17.73 18.53
CA ASP A 276 -1.81 -18.77 19.33
C ASP A 276 -0.56 -19.38 18.66
N GLU A 277 -0.37 -19.11 17.35
CA GLU A 277 0.78 -19.58 16.57
C GLU A 277 1.88 -18.51 16.45
N ILE A 278 1.65 -17.32 17.02
CA ILE A 278 2.59 -16.20 16.98
C ILE A 278 3.41 -16.16 18.27
N ASP A 279 4.73 -16.21 18.13
CA ASP A 279 5.64 -15.90 19.23
C ASP A 279 5.73 -14.37 19.39
N TRP A 280 4.88 -13.81 20.23
CA TRP A 280 4.72 -12.37 20.43
C TRP A 280 5.98 -11.70 21.00
N GLN A 281 6.75 -12.40 21.86
CA GLN A 281 8.01 -11.90 22.39
C GLN A 281 9.06 -11.79 21.28
N ARG A 282 9.26 -12.85 20.51
CA ARG A 282 10.18 -12.88 19.38
C ARG A 282 9.79 -11.85 18.32
N LEU A 283 8.50 -11.71 18.03
CA LEU A 283 7.99 -10.71 17.08
C LEU A 283 8.37 -9.28 17.51
N HIS A 284 8.25 -8.99 18.81
CA HIS A 284 8.65 -7.69 19.35
C HIS A 284 10.16 -7.45 19.19
N GLU A 285 10.98 -8.42 19.60
CA GLU A 285 12.44 -8.34 19.49
C GLU A 285 12.91 -8.12 18.04
N GLN A 286 12.28 -8.83 17.08
CA GLN A 286 12.56 -8.66 15.66
C GLN A 286 12.15 -7.26 15.15
N CYS A 287 10.97 -6.78 15.53
CA CYS A 287 10.54 -5.41 15.18
C CYS A 287 11.45 -4.35 15.85
N GLU A 288 11.87 -4.56 17.09
CA GLU A 288 12.75 -3.63 17.82
C GLU A 288 14.13 -3.53 17.16
N SER A 289 14.70 -4.66 16.73
CA SER A 289 16.02 -4.70 16.09
C SER A 289 16.12 -3.86 14.79
N VAL A 290 14.97 -3.60 14.14
CA VAL A 290 14.88 -2.78 12.92
C VAL A 290 14.11 -1.47 13.12
N HIS A 291 13.93 -1.03 14.36
CA HIS A 291 13.20 0.19 14.73
C HIS A 291 11.72 0.24 14.26
N ALA A 292 11.08 -0.90 14.19
CA ALA A 292 9.68 -1.04 13.75
C ALA A 292 8.70 -1.33 14.90
N ALA A 293 9.16 -1.56 16.15
CA ALA A 293 8.31 -2.01 17.25
C ALA A 293 7.18 -1.02 17.60
N THR A 294 7.50 0.27 17.73
CA THR A 294 6.48 1.30 18.04
C THR A 294 5.47 1.47 16.90
N PHE A 295 5.93 1.38 15.64
CA PHE A 295 5.06 1.38 14.46
C PHE A 295 4.13 0.16 14.46
N ALA A 296 4.65 -1.04 14.73
CA ALA A 296 3.89 -2.27 14.80
C ALA A 296 2.83 -2.24 15.93
N ALA A 297 3.21 -1.71 17.10
CA ALA A 297 2.26 -1.49 18.21
C ALA A 297 1.13 -0.54 17.80
N ALA A 298 1.44 0.56 17.09
CA ALA A 298 0.42 1.46 16.56
C ALA A 298 -0.47 0.77 15.52
N ALA A 299 0.09 -0.08 14.66
CA ALA A 299 -0.67 -0.85 13.67
C ALA A 299 -1.66 -1.83 14.33
N PHE A 300 -1.24 -2.53 15.38
CA PHE A 300 -2.13 -3.38 16.17
C PHE A 300 -3.23 -2.59 16.86
N ARG A 301 -2.91 -1.42 17.41
CA ARG A 301 -3.93 -0.53 18.00
C ARG A 301 -4.94 -0.04 16.97
N ILE A 302 -4.50 0.32 15.76
CA ILE A 302 -5.44 0.68 14.68
C ILE A 302 -6.39 -0.48 14.39
N ALA A 303 -5.88 -1.70 14.27
CA ALA A 303 -6.69 -2.88 14.02
C ALA A 303 -7.72 -3.14 15.13
N ARG A 304 -7.33 -3.05 16.40
CA ARG A 304 -8.21 -3.27 17.55
C ARG A 304 -9.18 -2.13 17.78
N ASP A 305 -8.65 -0.92 17.98
CA ASP A 305 -9.42 0.20 18.51
C ASP A 305 -10.33 0.82 17.44
N TYR A 306 -9.86 0.88 16.18
CA TYR A 306 -10.57 1.55 15.08
C TYR A 306 -11.25 0.60 14.10
N LEU A 307 -10.75 -0.65 13.96
CA LEU A 307 -11.36 -1.65 13.07
C LEU A 307 -12.11 -2.76 13.81
N GLY A 308 -12.02 -2.78 15.16
CA GLY A 308 -12.73 -3.73 16.01
C GLY A 308 -12.30 -5.19 15.87
N ILE A 309 -11.09 -5.43 15.39
CA ILE A 309 -10.52 -6.77 15.28
C ILE A 309 -9.94 -7.13 16.66
N GLU A 310 -10.68 -7.92 17.45
CA GLU A 310 -10.35 -8.19 18.84
C GLU A 310 -9.35 -9.34 18.96
N PHE A 311 -8.16 -9.07 19.46
CA PHE A 311 -7.13 -10.03 19.86
C PHE A 311 -6.31 -9.46 21.01
N ASP A 312 -5.76 -10.36 21.83
CA ASP A 312 -4.93 -9.96 22.95
C ASP A 312 -3.52 -9.54 22.47
N LEU A 313 -2.94 -8.53 23.10
CA LEU A 313 -1.56 -8.15 22.92
C LEU A 313 -0.81 -8.39 24.23
N PRO A 314 -0.05 -9.50 24.32
CA PRO A 314 0.73 -9.77 25.52
C PRO A 314 1.92 -8.80 25.65
N ALA A 315 2.43 -8.63 26.86
CA ALA A 315 3.70 -7.92 27.03
C ALA A 315 4.79 -8.56 26.14
N PRO A 316 5.71 -7.79 25.54
CA PRO A 316 6.02 -6.38 25.86
C PRO A 316 5.30 -5.33 25.00
N TRP A 317 4.30 -5.71 24.20
CA TRP A 317 3.55 -4.78 23.36
C TRP A 317 2.83 -3.73 24.21
N SER A 318 3.06 -2.45 23.91
CA SER A 318 2.56 -1.34 24.71
C SER A 318 1.26 -0.77 24.15
N ASP A 319 0.22 -0.70 25.00
CA ASP A 319 -1.02 0.00 24.69
C ASP A 319 -0.88 1.54 24.81
N ALA A 320 0.26 2.03 25.29
CA ALA A 320 0.50 3.48 25.48
C ALA A 320 0.84 4.21 24.16
N VAL A 321 1.03 3.50 23.06
CA VAL A 321 1.35 4.10 21.76
C VAL A 321 0.13 4.85 21.22
N ASP A 322 0.26 6.15 20.94
CA ASP A 322 -0.79 6.91 20.26
C ASP A 322 -0.82 6.55 18.76
N ALA A 323 -1.88 5.87 18.33
CA ALA A 323 -2.05 5.38 16.97
C ALA A 323 -2.76 6.37 16.03
N GLU A 324 -3.42 7.42 16.58
CA GLU A 324 -4.25 8.34 15.78
C GLU A 324 -3.46 9.10 14.71
N PRO A 325 -2.23 9.61 14.96
CA PRO A 325 -1.45 10.28 13.94
C PRO A 325 -1.07 9.37 12.75
N LEU A 326 -0.75 8.09 13.00
CA LEU A 326 -0.48 7.10 11.94
C LEU A 326 -1.74 6.81 11.12
N LEU A 327 -2.86 6.64 11.79
CA LEU A 327 -4.16 6.42 11.18
C LEU A 327 -4.57 7.60 10.29
N HIS A 328 -4.46 8.83 10.80
CA HIS A 328 -4.75 10.05 10.03
C HIS A 328 -3.84 10.17 8.80
N ASP A 329 -2.53 9.95 8.95
CA ASP A 329 -1.58 9.94 7.82
C ASP A 329 -2.00 8.91 6.75
N SER A 330 -2.45 7.73 7.17
CA SER A 330 -2.88 6.65 6.29
C SER A 330 -4.17 6.98 5.53
N LEU A 331 -5.14 7.57 6.21
CA LEU A 331 -6.40 8.00 5.59
C LEU A 331 -6.18 9.11 4.56
N CYS A 332 -5.30 10.07 4.87
CA CYS A 332 -4.93 11.13 3.93
C CYS A 332 -4.14 10.63 2.72
N GLY A 333 -3.25 9.66 2.92
CA GLY A 333 -2.34 9.18 1.88
C GLY A 333 -2.95 8.19 0.91
N GLY A 334 -3.93 7.42 1.33
CA GLY A 334 -4.42 6.25 0.59
C GLY A 334 -3.38 5.13 0.50
N VAL A 335 -3.73 4.05 -0.17
CA VAL A 335 -2.83 2.89 -0.32
C VAL A 335 -1.59 3.31 -1.12
N TYR A 336 -0.42 3.13 -0.53
CA TYR A 336 0.90 3.49 -1.10
C TYR A 336 1.07 4.98 -1.44
N GLY A 337 0.38 5.87 -0.74
CA GLY A 337 0.45 7.31 -1.02
C GLY A 337 -0.12 7.72 -2.38
N SER A 338 -0.93 6.87 -3.01
CA SER A 338 -1.43 7.04 -4.39
C SER A 338 -2.38 8.22 -4.57
N ASN A 339 -2.92 8.77 -3.48
CA ASN A 339 -3.86 9.89 -3.54
C ASN A 339 -3.19 11.25 -3.70
N ASP A 340 -1.87 11.33 -3.52
CA ASP A 340 -1.15 12.60 -3.52
C ASP A 340 0.25 12.43 -4.15
N LEU A 341 0.43 12.95 -5.36
CA LEU A 341 1.73 12.96 -6.03
C LEU A 341 2.81 13.69 -5.19
N THR A 342 2.41 14.65 -4.36
CA THR A 342 3.30 15.35 -3.42
C THR A 342 3.92 14.36 -2.42
N ARG A 343 3.19 13.32 -2.01
CA ARG A 343 3.69 12.24 -1.15
C ARG A 343 4.75 11.40 -1.84
N LEU A 344 4.51 11.00 -3.07
CA LEU A 344 5.49 10.26 -3.86
C LEU A 344 6.78 11.06 -4.03
N HIS A 345 6.65 12.37 -4.26
CA HIS A 345 7.81 13.27 -4.36
C HIS A 345 8.49 13.51 -3.01
N SER A 346 7.76 13.46 -1.89
CA SER A 346 8.32 13.60 -0.54
C SER A 346 9.10 12.37 -0.08
N SER A 347 8.90 11.20 -0.72
CA SER A 347 9.54 9.94 -0.34
C SER A 347 11.08 10.03 -0.32
N THR A 348 11.66 10.75 -1.26
CA THR A 348 13.13 11.00 -1.28
C THR A 348 13.60 11.79 -0.05
N VAL A 349 12.77 12.70 0.47
CA VAL A 349 13.07 13.50 1.67
C VAL A 349 13.08 12.59 2.89
N THR A 350 12.04 11.75 3.04
CA THR A 350 11.89 10.84 4.17
C THR A 350 12.97 9.77 4.20
N LEU A 351 13.21 9.09 3.08
CA LEU A 351 14.27 8.07 2.96
C LEU A 351 15.66 8.63 3.29
N ASN A 352 16.01 9.81 2.76
CA ASN A 352 17.29 10.43 3.07
C ASN A 352 17.41 10.82 4.56
N ALA A 353 16.30 11.19 5.19
CA ALA A 353 16.29 11.53 6.62
C ALA A 353 16.51 10.28 7.48
N VAL A 354 15.80 9.19 7.20
CA VAL A 354 15.96 7.90 7.89
C VAL A 354 17.40 7.39 7.75
N LYS A 355 17.95 7.40 6.53
CA LYS A 355 19.31 6.99 6.27
C LYS A 355 20.34 7.85 7.01
N ALA A 356 20.13 9.16 7.07
CA ALA A 356 21.00 10.07 7.79
C ALA A 356 20.98 9.81 9.29
N SER A 357 19.79 9.57 9.88
CA SER A 357 19.65 9.23 11.30
C SER A 357 20.42 7.96 11.65
N ARG A 358 20.25 6.88 10.90
CA ARG A 358 20.92 5.59 11.15
C ARG A 358 22.44 5.62 10.95
N THR A 359 22.92 6.42 10.02
CA THR A 359 24.37 6.51 9.71
C THR A 359 25.08 7.63 10.48
N GLY A 360 24.40 8.41 11.32
CA GLY A 360 24.94 9.60 11.98
C GLY A 360 25.33 10.73 11.02
N ALA A 361 24.94 10.64 9.75
CA ALA A 361 25.24 11.66 8.75
C ALA A 361 24.27 12.84 8.87
N LYS A 362 24.76 14.06 8.65
CA LYS A 362 23.87 15.24 8.63
C LYS A 362 22.94 15.16 7.42
N SER A 363 21.61 15.10 7.68
CA SER A 363 20.59 15.24 6.65
C SER A 363 20.67 16.63 6.02
N SER A 364 20.82 16.70 4.70
CA SER A 364 20.85 17.96 3.97
C SER A 364 19.70 18.01 2.97
N VAL A 365 18.78 18.95 3.16
CA VAL A 365 17.71 19.27 2.19
C VAL A 365 18.28 19.53 0.80
N LEU A 366 19.52 20.04 0.73
CA LEU A 366 20.25 20.23 -0.54
C LEU A 366 20.44 18.91 -1.30
N ARG A 367 20.65 17.77 -0.62
CA ARG A 367 20.78 16.46 -1.29
C ARG A 367 19.46 15.97 -1.88
N THR A 368 18.33 16.41 -1.35
CA THR A 368 17.01 16.10 -1.91
C THR A 368 16.73 16.91 -3.17
N VAL A 369 17.12 18.17 -3.19
CA VAL A 369 17.00 19.05 -4.38
C VAL A 369 18.04 18.69 -5.45
N PHE A 370 19.25 18.34 -5.02
CA PHE A 370 20.40 17.99 -5.86
C PHE A 370 20.88 16.57 -5.55
N PRO A 371 20.10 15.52 -5.89
CA PRO A 371 20.46 14.14 -5.60
C PRO A 371 21.71 13.72 -6.37
N LYS A 372 22.39 12.69 -5.84
CA LYS A 372 23.54 12.08 -6.51
C LYS A 372 23.15 11.49 -7.86
N ARG A 373 24.17 11.30 -8.72
CA ARG A 373 24.04 10.77 -10.08
C ARG A 373 23.28 9.43 -10.11
N GLU A 374 23.60 8.52 -9.20
CA GLU A 374 23.04 7.15 -9.11
C GLU A 374 21.50 7.17 -9.04
N TYR A 375 20.92 8.13 -8.32
CA TYR A 375 19.45 8.29 -8.22
C TYR A 375 18.80 8.88 -9.49
N LEU A 376 19.59 9.52 -10.35
CA LEU A 376 19.09 10.18 -11.56
C LEU A 376 19.34 9.38 -12.84
N GLU A 377 20.22 8.39 -12.82
CA GLU A 377 20.63 7.62 -14.00
C GLU A 377 19.47 6.85 -14.64
N ARG A 378 18.53 6.35 -13.83
CA ARG A 378 17.34 5.65 -14.33
C ARG A 378 16.42 6.60 -15.09
N ARG A 379 16.21 7.80 -14.58
CA ARG A 379 15.35 8.83 -15.22
C ARG A 379 16.06 9.60 -16.34
N TYR A 380 17.38 9.74 -16.24
CA TYR A 380 18.23 10.45 -17.17
C TYR A 380 19.37 9.54 -17.64
N PRO A 381 19.12 8.57 -18.54
CA PRO A 381 20.10 7.54 -18.92
C PRO A 381 21.41 8.08 -19.49
N TYR A 382 21.40 9.32 -20.00
CA TYR A 382 22.61 9.99 -20.51
C TYR A 382 23.68 10.20 -19.43
N LEU A 383 23.28 10.22 -18.14
CA LEU A 383 24.22 10.36 -17.02
C LEU A 383 25.15 9.14 -16.87
N LYS A 384 24.73 7.94 -17.31
CA LYS A 384 25.61 6.75 -17.35
C LYS A 384 26.85 7.00 -18.24
N LYS A 385 26.64 7.67 -19.39
CA LYS A 385 27.69 7.96 -20.37
C LYS A 385 28.38 9.32 -20.17
N ARG A 386 27.68 10.29 -19.55
CA ARG A 386 28.10 11.69 -19.42
C ARG A 386 27.84 12.22 -18.01
N PRO A 387 28.60 11.77 -16.99
CA PRO A 387 28.35 12.11 -15.59
C PRO A 387 28.48 13.60 -15.27
N TYR A 388 29.25 14.36 -16.08
CA TYR A 388 29.40 15.81 -15.96
C TYR A 388 28.13 16.60 -16.28
N LEU A 389 27.13 15.97 -16.91
CA LEU A 389 25.80 16.58 -17.18
C LEU A 389 24.85 16.49 -15.96
N LEU A 390 25.31 16.07 -14.81
CA LEU A 390 24.50 16.03 -13.58
C LEU A 390 23.81 17.37 -13.26
N PRO A 391 24.45 18.56 -13.38
CA PRO A 391 23.78 19.84 -13.20
C PRO A 391 22.63 20.06 -14.18
N VAL A 392 22.75 19.59 -15.43
CA VAL A 392 21.68 19.67 -16.43
C VAL A 392 20.49 18.82 -16.02
N ALA A 393 20.71 17.62 -15.50
CA ALA A 393 19.65 16.76 -14.97
C ALA A 393 18.92 17.42 -13.78
N TRP A 394 19.63 18.12 -12.90
CA TRP A 394 19.02 18.89 -11.82
C TRP A 394 18.11 20.02 -12.36
N VAL A 395 18.58 20.78 -13.34
CA VAL A 395 17.78 21.84 -13.98
C VAL A 395 16.54 21.25 -14.67
N GLN A 396 16.70 20.17 -15.44
CA GLN A 396 15.58 19.47 -16.09
C GLN A 396 14.56 18.97 -15.09
N ARG A 397 15.02 18.40 -13.97
CA ARG A 397 14.15 17.96 -12.88
C ARG A 397 13.36 19.12 -12.27
N ILE A 398 14.03 20.22 -11.96
CA ILE A 398 13.39 21.42 -11.38
C ILE A 398 12.39 22.01 -12.38
N ALA A 399 12.74 22.10 -13.68
CA ALA A 399 11.87 22.60 -14.73
C ALA A 399 10.63 21.70 -14.90
N HIS A 400 10.79 20.38 -14.81
CA HIS A 400 9.68 19.43 -14.86
C HIS A 400 8.71 19.63 -13.68
N TYR A 401 9.20 19.77 -12.45
CA TYR A 401 8.36 20.12 -11.30
C TYR A 401 7.68 21.47 -11.42
N ALA A 402 8.32 22.44 -12.08
CA ALA A 402 7.72 23.75 -12.33
C ALA A 402 6.61 23.70 -13.40
N SER A 403 6.74 22.85 -14.42
CA SER A 403 5.73 22.67 -15.46
C SER A 403 4.49 21.90 -14.97
N GLU A 404 4.65 20.96 -14.05
CA GLU A 404 3.54 20.25 -13.40
C GLU A 404 2.66 21.21 -12.56
N LYS A 405 3.23 22.30 -12.05
CA LYS A 405 2.50 23.34 -11.32
C LYS A 405 1.48 24.09 -12.20
N GLN A 406 1.68 24.17 -13.52
CA GLN A 406 0.73 24.82 -14.45
C GLN A 406 -0.50 23.98 -14.77
N SER A 407 -0.50 22.68 -14.46
CA SER A 407 -1.62 21.77 -14.73
C SER A 407 -2.67 21.70 -13.59
N GLY A 408 -2.62 22.62 -12.62
CA GLY A 408 -3.69 22.78 -11.61
C GLY A 408 -3.63 21.82 -10.43
N THR A 409 -2.60 21.02 -10.32
CA THR A 409 -2.31 20.22 -9.11
C THR A 409 -1.29 20.98 -8.26
N ASP A 410 -1.54 21.06 -6.93
CA ASP A 410 -0.72 21.83 -5.97
C ASP A 410 0.65 21.15 -5.68
N ASN A 411 1.27 20.59 -6.71
CA ASN A 411 2.56 19.89 -6.69
C ASN A 411 3.76 20.85 -6.59
N SER A 412 3.72 21.76 -5.63
CA SER A 412 4.86 22.65 -5.42
C SER A 412 6.00 21.92 -4.72
N ALA A 413 7.24 22.17 -5.13
CA ALA A 413 8.43 21.66 -4.43
C ALA A 413 8.42 22.06 -2.94
N SER A 414 7.83 23.22 -2.59
CA SER A 414 7.62 23.66 -1.21
C SER A 414 6.59 22.79 -0.48
N GLY A 415 5.52 22.35 -1.14
CA GLY A 415 4.53 21.42 -0.58
C GLY A 415 5.15 20.06 -0.28
N SER A 416 5.91 19.49 -1.20
CA SER A 416 6.61 18.21 -1.00
C SER A 416 7.64 18.26 0.14
N ILE A 417 8.37 19.37 0.28
CA ILE A 417 9.32 19.55 1.39
C ILE A 417 8.58 19.71 2.72
N LYS A 418 7.48 20.46 2.74
CA LYS A 418 6.66 20.62 3.96
C LYS A 418 6.10 19.29 4.41
N LEU A 419 5.45 18.56 3.51
CA LEU A 419 4.90 17.22 3.79
C LEU A 419 5.99 16.25 4.22
N GLY A 420 7.16 16.29 3.57
CA GLY A 420 8.31 15.46 3.97
C GLY A 420 8.78 15.76 5.41
N LYS A 421 8.78 17.02 5.84
CA LYS A 421 9.09 17.38 7.22
C LYS A 421 8.04 16.89 8.21
N GLU A 422 6.76 17.06 7.91
CA GLU A 422 5.66 16.57 8.75
C GLU A 422 5.74 15.05 8.93
N ARG A 423 6.06 14.32 7.87
CA ARG A 423 6.25 12.87 7.92
C ARG A 423 7.52 12.46 8.66
N ILE A 424 8.58 13.24 8.61
CA ILE A 424 9.79 13.03 9.43
C ILE A 424 9.45 13.12 10.92
N GLU A 425 8.70 14.13 11.33
CA GLU A 425 8.27 14.25 12.73
C GLU A 425 7.36 13.06 13.15
N LEU A 426 6.52 12.59 12.24
CA LEU A 426 5.71 11.40 12.48
C LEU A 426 6.60 10.13 12.62
N MET A 427 7.64 9.99 11.81
CA MET A 427 8.59 8.87 11.92
C MET A 427 9.36 8.88 13.23
N LYS A 428 9.79 10.06 13.71
CA LYS A 428 10.39 10.22 15.04
C LYS A 428 9.45 9.77 16.14
N ARG A 429 8.17 10.16 16.05
CA ARG A 429 7.16 9.76 17.02
C ARG A 429 7.00 8.25 17.14
N TYR A 430 7.19 7.51 16.05
CA TYR A 430 7.14 6.04 16.04
C TYR A 430 8.52 5.37 16.16
N GLY A 431 9.55 6.09 16.62
CA GLY A 431 10.86 5.53 16.92
C GLY A 431 11.65 5.02 15.72
N ILE A 432 11.26 5.44 14.50
CA ILE A 432 11.90 5.01 13.24
C ILE A 432 13.26 5.70 13.07
N MET A 433 13.38 6.87 13.66
CA MET A 433 14.58 7.71 13.64
C MET A 433 14.65 8.60 14.88
N ASP A 434 15.86 9.02 15.24
CA ASP A 434 16.15 9.94 16.36
C ASP A 434 15.74 11.39 16.05
#